data_d62fb40613b775598e6aea9935839f3d
#
_entry.id   d62fb40613b775598e6aea9935839f3d
#
_cell.length_a   1.000
_cell.length_b   1.000
_cell.length_c   1.000
_cell.angle_alpha   90.00
_cell.angle_beta   90.00
_cell.angle_gamma   90.00
#
_symmetry.space_group_name_H-M   'P 1'
#
loop_
_entity.id
_entity.type
_entity.pdbx_description
1 polymer ?
#
loop_
_entity_poly.entity_id
_entity_poly.type
_entity_poly.pdbx_seq_one_letter_code
_entity_poly.pdbx_strand_id
1 'polypeptide(L)'
;MLRRRVNDYAYYNPDFNKTEAYGWIEEVLSDFTGWKYIDDERYTSLKVRDYLNAGKPERYIKTKLKQKGVDENIIAEVLSKQEYDSKEMALNFAKKKKIGPFRPDEESRKLNRQKDMGTLIRAGFDYDTAAEVLGEELFGGEY
;
A
#
# COMPACT_ATOMS: atom_id res chain seq x y z
N MET A 1 -29.66 2.97 -6.99
CA MET A 1 -30.68 3.67 -6.21
C MET A 1 -31.28 4.89 -6.90
N LEU A 2 -30.49 5.83 -7.42
CA LEU A 2 -31.02 7.02 -8.09
C LEU A 2 -31.85 6.72 -9.33
N ARG A 3 -31.39 5.81 -10.19
CA ARG A 3 -32.14 5.41 -11.39
C ARG A 3 -33.50 4.80 -11.06
N ARG A 4 -33.56 4.00 -10.00
CA ARG A 4 -34.82 3.43 -9.53
C ARG A 4 -35.81 4.50 -9.07
N ARG A 5 -35.33 5.47 -8.30
CA ARG A 5 -36.15 6.61 -7.83
C ARG A 5 -36.67 7.45 -9.00
N VAL A 6 -35.84 7.66 -10.03
CA VAL A 6 -36.26 8.38 -11.24
C VAL A 6 -37.36 7.60 -11.95
N ASN A 7 -37.24 6.28 -12.11
CA ASN A 7 -38.24 5.44 -12.72
C ASN A 7 -39.56 5.45 -11.94
N ASP A 8 -39.49 5.34 -10.62
CA ASP A 8 -40.68 5.38 -9.76
C ASP A 8 -41.37 6.73 -9.87
N TYR A 9 -40.63 7.83 -9.83
CA TYR A 9 -41.16 9.16 -10.00
C TYR A 9 -41.83 9.33 -11.35
N ALA A 10 -41.20 8.90 -12.43
CA ALA A 10 -41.75 9.00 -13.78
C ALA A 10 -43.02 8.15 -13.97
N TYR A 11 -43.12 7.03 -13.26
CA TYR A 11 -44.30 6.18 -13.27
C TYR A 11 -45.52 6.93 -12.70
N TYR A 12 -45.34 7.68 -11.62
CA TYR A 12 -46.41 8.48 -10.99
C TYR A 12 -46.59 9.87 -11.59
N ASN A 13 -45.66 10.32 -12.42
CA ASN A 13 -45.63 11.65 -13.02
C ASN A 13 -45.38 11.55 -14.53
N PRO A 14 -46.45 11.29 -15.36
CA PRO A 14 -46.30 11.02 -16.80
C PRO A 14 -45.59 12.14 -17.58
N ASP A 15 -45.69 13.39 -17.14
CA ASP A 15 -45.05 14.52 -17.80
C ASP A 15 -43.54 14.67 -17.46
N PHE A 16 -43.01 13.81 -16.60
CA PHE A 16 -41.62 13.84 -16.20
C PHE A 16 -40.69 13.34 -17.32
N ASN A 17 -39.68 14.13 -17.64
CA ASN A 17 -38.69 13.77 -18.67
C ASN A 17 -37.61 12.84 -18.10
N LYS A 18 -37.77 11.53 -18.32
CA LYS A 18 -36.82 10.51 -17.91
C LYS A 18 -35.44 10.70 -18.52
N THR A 19 -35.37 11.01 -19.81
CA THR A 19 -34.10 11.16 -20.53
C THR A 19 -33.23 12.27 -19.92
N GLU A 20 -33.86 13.40 -19.65
CA GLU A 20 -33.21 14.54 -19.00
C GLU A 20 -32.74 14.18 -17.59
N ALA A 21 -33.59 13.51 -16.80
CA ALA A 21 -33.27 13.09 -15.45
C ALA A 21 -32.12 12.07 -15.43
N TYR A 22 -32.09 11.13 -16.36
CA TYR A 22 -30.96 10.20 -16.49
C TYR A 22 -29.66 10.91 -16.88
N GLY A 23 -29.74 11.93 -17.74
CA GLY A 23 -28.58 12.76 -18.07
C GLY A 23 -28.00 13.45 -16.82
N TRP A 24 -28.85 14.01 -15.97
CA TRP A 24 -28.44 14.62 -14.71
C TRP A 24 -27.79 13.60 -13.75
N ILE A 25 -28.37 12.38 -13.66
CA ILE A 25 -27.80 11.31 -12.83
C ILE A 25 -26.41 10.92 -13.32
N GLU A 26 -26.23 10.73 -14.62
CA GLU A 26 -24.93 10.38 -15.20
C GLU A 26 -23.88 11.49 -14.92
N GLU A 27 -24.28 12.76 -15.03
CA GLU A 27 -23.40 13.88 -14.71
C GLU A 27 -23.00 13.88 -13.23
N VAL A 28 -23.97 13.73 -12.32
CA VAL A 28 -23.73 13.65 -10.88
C VAL A 28 -22.84 12.46 -10.53
N LEU A 29 -23.06 11.28 -11.14
CA LEU A 29 -22.25 10.10 -10.91
C LEU A 29 -20.83 10.28 -11.42
N SER A 30 -20.64 10.97 -12.54
CA SER A 30 -19.33 11.30 -13.08
C SER A 30 -18.55 12.22 -12.14
N ASP A 31 -19.19 13.30 -11.66
CA ASP A 31 -18.60 14.21 -10.70
C ASP A 31 -18.26 13.51 -9.40
N PHE A 32 -19.17 12.68 -8.89
CA PHE A 32 -18.96 11.89 -7.68
C PHE A 32 -17.76 10.94 -7.82
N THR A 33 -17.63 10.28 -8.97
CA THR A 33 -16.50 9.40 -9.26
C THR A 33 -15.17 10.16 -9.25
N GLY A 34 -15.13 11.36 -9.82
CA GLY A 34 -13.98 12.25 -9.80
C GLY A 34 -13.59 12.67 -8.38
N TRP A 35 -14.58 13.06 -7.57
CA TRP A 35 -14.35 13.43 -6.17
C TRP A 35 -13.88 12.24 -5.33
N LYS A 36 -14.45 11.06 -5.55
CA LYS A 36 -14.03 9.83 -4.88
C LYS A 36 -12.58 9.50 -5.21
N TYR A 37 -12.16 9.67 -6.46
CA TYR A 37 -10.78 9.46 -6.87
C TYR A 37 -9.82 10.41 -6.14
N ILE A 38 -10.15 11.69 -6.03
CA ILE A 38 -9.37 12.69 -5.30
C ILE A 38 -9.30 12.34 -3.82
N ASP A 39 -10.41 11.94 -3.21
CA ASP A 39 -10.47 11.54 -1.81
C ASP A 39 -9.65 10.27 -1.56
N ASP A 40 -9.69 9.30 -2.48
CA ASP A 40 -8.88 8.07 -2.40
C ASP A 40 -7.39 8.40 -2.49
N GLU A 41 -6.98 9.36 -3.33
CA GLU A 41 -5.59 9.81 -3.43
C GLU A 41 -5.13 10.46 -2.11
N ARG A 42 -5.93 11.34 -1.53
CA ARG A 42 -5.65 11.97 -0.22
C ARG A 42 -5.54 10.93 0.88
N TYR A 43 -6.52 10.04 0.96
CA TYR A 43 -6.52 8.92 1.91
C TYR A 43 -5.27 8.07 1.77
N THR A 44 -4.94 7.70 0.54
CA THR A 44 -3.78 6.87 0.23
C THR A 44 -2.49 7.58 0.63
N SER A 45 -2.35 8.88 0.32
CA SER A 45 -1.17 9.67 0.70
C SER A 45 -0.96 9.69 2.22
N LEU A 46 -2.02 9.90 2.98
CA LEU A 46 -1.97 9.89 4.45
C LEU A 46 -1.59 8.51 4.99
N LYS A 47 -2.20 7.45 4.45
CA LYS A 47 -1.91 6.08 4.89
C LYS A 47 -0.50 5.63 4.53
N VAL A 48 -0.04 5.96 3.34
CA VAL A 48 1.33 5.65 2.92
C VAL A 48 2.32 6.33 3.86
N ARG A 49 2.11 7.60 4.16
CA ARG A 49 2.96 8.33 5.11
C ARG A 49 2.96 7.68 6.49
N ASP A 50 1.79 7.31 7.00
CA ASP A 50 1.67 6.65 8.30
C ASP A 50 2.40 5.30 8.32
N TYR A 51 2.25 4.49 7.27
CA TYR A 51 2.93 3.21 7.16
C TYR A 51 4.45 3.37 7.05
N LEU A 52 4.92 4.35 6.25
CA LEU A 52 6.36 4.62 6.13
C LEU A 52 6.95 5.08 7.46
N ASN A 53 6.26 5.95 8.18
CA ASN A 53 6.67 6.40 9.51
C ASN A 53 6.69 5.26 10.53
N ALA A 54 5.82 4.28 10.37
CA ALA A 54 5.79 3.06 11.18
C ALA A 54 6.86 2.04 10.77
N GLY A 55 7.64 2.33 9.72
CA GLY A 55 8.69 1.44 9.22
C GLY A 55 8.18 0.28 8.36
N LYS A 56 7.00 0.40 7.78
CA LYS A 56 6.43 -0.65 6.93
C LYS A 56 6.99 -0.54 5.51
N PRO A 57 7.44 -1.66 4.90
CA PRO A 57 7.99 -1.66 3.56
C PRO A 57 6.92 -1.49 2.48
N GLU A 58 7.33 -1.12 1.28
CA GLU A 58 6.47 -0.89 0.14
C GLU A 58 5.50 -2.05 -0.14
N ARG A 59 6.00 -3.27 -0.13
CA ARG A 59 5.19 -4.46 -0.36
C ARG A 59 4.04 -4.60 0.66
N TYR A 60 4.33 -4.34 1.92
CA TYR A 60 3.32 -4.34 2.98
C TYR A 60 2.26 -3.27 2.72
N ILE A 61 2.70 -2.06 2.38
CA ILE A 61 1.82 -0.92 2.10
C ILE A 61 0.88 -1.24 0.93
N LYS A 62 1.43 -1.75 -0.17
CA LYS A 62 0.65 -2.15 -1.34
C LYS A 62 -0.42 -3.18 -0.99
N THR A 63 -0.04 -4.21 -0.26
CA THR A 63 -0.95 -5.29 0.15
C THR A 63 -2.09 -4.74 1.02
N LYS A 64 -1.78 -3.93 2.01
CA LYS A 64 -2.78 -3.37 2.92
C LYS A 64 -3.75 -2.43 2.21
N LEU A 65 -3.26 -1.57 1.34
CA LEU A 65 -4.10 -0.63 0.61
C LEU A 65 -5.00 -1.34 -0.41
N LYS A 66 -4.50 -2.37 -1.07
CA LYS A 66 -5.32 -3.22 -1.94
C LYS A 66 -6.44 -3.90 -1.17
N GLN A 67 -6.15 -4.43 0.01
CA GLN A 67 -7.17 -5.04 0.88
C GLN A 67 -8.27 -4.06 1.26
N LYS A 68 -7.95 -2.78 1.34
CA LYS A 68 -8.90 -1.70 1.62
C LYS A 68 -9.63 -1.19 0.39
N GLY A 69 -9.37 -1.76 -0.78
CA GLY A 69 -10.05 -1.42 -2.02
C GLY A 69 -9.47 -0.23 -2.77
N VAL A 70 -8.24 0.20 -2.45
CA VAL A 70 -7.58 1.27 -3.18
C VAL A 70 -7.04 0.75 -4.51
N ASP A 71 -7.23 1.53 -5.58
CA ASP A 71 -6.74 1.21 -6.92
C ASP A 71 -5.21 1.14 -6.96
N GLU A 72 -4.66 0.14 -7.65
CA GLU A 72 -3.22 -0.06 -7.78
C GLU A 72 -2.50 1.14 -8.40
N ASN A 73 -3.13 1.83 -9.35
CA ASN A 73 -2.55 2.99 -10.01
C ASN A 73 -2.39 4.16 -9.03
N ILE A 74 -3.36 4.35 -8.14
CA ILE A 74 -3.30 5.36 -7.09
C ILE A 74 -2.17 5.04 -6.12
N ILE A 75 -2.07 3.78 -5.69
CA ILE A 75 -1.01 3.32 -4.79
C ILE A 75 0.36 3.57 -5.40
N ALA A 76 0.57 3.17 -6.65
CA ALA A 76 1.83 3.34 -7.36
C ALA A 76 2.20 4.82 -7.51
N GLU A 77 1.24 5.66 -7.87
CA GLU A 77 1.45 7.10 -8.01
C GLU A 77 1.86 7.75 -6.70
N VAL A 78 1.15 7.45 -5.62
CA VAL A 78 1.43 8.00 -4.29
C VAL A 78 2.80 7.53 -3.79
N LEU A 79 3.12 6.24 -3.94
CA LEU A 79 4.43 5.70 -3.54
C LEU A 79 5.57 6.33 -4.31
N SER A 80 5.40 6.60 -5.61
CA SER A 80 6.43 7.23 -6.44
C SER A 80 6.78 8.65 -5.98
N LYS A 81 5.88 9.33 -5.31
CA LYS A 81 6.08 10.68 -4.78
C LYS A 81 6.73 10.71 -3.40
N GLN A 82 6.86 9.57 -2.74
CA GLN A 82 7.45 9.47 -1.41
C GLN A 82 8.93 9.14 -1.49
N GLU A 83 9.72 9.81 -0.67
CA GLU A 83 11.14 9.48 -0.50
C GLU A 83 11.29 8.56 0.71
N TYR A 84 11.85 7.39 0.51
CA TYR A 84 12.15 6.46 1.60
C TYR A 84 13.27 5.51 1.21
N ASP A 85 14.02 5.05 2.21
CA ASP A 85 15.10 4.09 2.04
C ASP A 85 14.69 2.74 2.63
N SER A 86 14.46 1.76 1.75
CA SER A 86 14.05 0.41 2.15
C SER A 86 15.09 -0.29 3.04
N LYS A 87 16.37 -0.05 2.79
CA LYS A 87 17.46 -0.61 3.58
C LYS A 87 17.45 -0.06 5.01
N GLU A 88 17.30 1.26 5.16
CA GLU A 88 17.17 1.89 6.46
C GLU A 88 15.97 1.37 7.24
N MET A 89 14.83 1.23 6.56
CA MET A 89 13.62 0.67 7.15
C MET A 89 13.83 -0.77 7.62
N ALA A 90 14.49 -1.58 6.81
CA ALA A 90 14.80 -2.97 7.14
C ALA A 90 15.78 -3.06 8.32
N LEU A 91 16.78 -2.18 8.37
CA LEU A 91 17.71 -2.09 9.51
C LEU A 91 16.98 -1.72 10.82
N ASN A 92 16.08 -0.76 10.76
CA ASN A 92 15.28 -0.36 11.93
C ASN A 92 14.38 -1.49 12.41
N PHE A 93 13.77 -2.23 11.47
CA PHE A 93 12.98 -3.41 11.79
C PHE A 93 13.82 -4.50 12.43
N ALA A 94 14.98 -4.80 11.87
CA ALA A 94 15.92 -5.80 12.41
C ALA A 94 16.39 -5.41 13.82
N LYS A 95 16.65 -4.13 14.04
CA LYS A 95 17.03 -3.60 15.35
C LYS A 95 15.93 -3.81 16.39
N LYS A 96 14.69 -3.50 16.04
CA LYS A 96 13.52 -3.73 16.92
C LYS A 96 13.35 -5.20 17.28
N LYS A 97 13.53 -6.08 16.31
CA LYS A 97 13.38 -7.53 16.48
C LYS A 97 14.64 -8.20 17.03
N LYS A 98 15.74 -7.49 17.10
CA LYS A 98 17.05 -8.01 17.53
C LYS A 98 17.49 -9.22 16.70
N ILE A 99 17.35 -9.09 15.38
CA ILE A 99 17.70 -10.13 14.41
C ILE A 99 18.88 -9.66 13.53
N GLY A 100 19.48 -10.58 12.79
CA GLY A 100 20.57 -10.30 11.87
C GLY A 100 21.78 -9.69 12.57
N PRO A 101 22.26 -8.50 12.12
CA PRO A 101 23.45 -7.87 12.68
C PRO A 101 23.27 -7.41 14.13
N PHE A 102 22.06 -7.39 14.64
CA PHE A 102 21.75 -6.99 16.01
C PHE A 102 21.72 -8.15 17.00
N ARG A 103 22.01 -9.37 16.55
CA ARG A 103 22.21 -10.51 17.43
C ARG A 103 23.55 -10.36 18.17
N PRO A 104 23.64 -10.85 19.42
CA PRO A 104 24.79 -10.55 20.29
C PRO A 104 26.10 -11.16 19.80
N ASP A 105 26.09 -12.28 19.10
CA ASP A 105 27.30 -12.96 18.66
C ASP A 105 27.21 -13.44 17.21
N GLU A 106 28.38 -13.68 16.60
CA GLU A 106 28.49 -14.10 15.21
C GLU A 106 27.91 -15.50 14.98
N GLU A 107 28.10 -16.41 15.92
CA GLU A 107 27.57 -17.76 15.83
C GLU A 107 26.04 -17.75 15.77
N SER A 108 25.39 -16.96 16.64
CA SER A 108 23.95 -16.78 16.64
C SER A 108 23.44 -16.21 15.31
N ARG A 109 24.17 -15.25 14.73
CA ARG A 109 23.85 -14.69 13.41
C ARG A 109 23.86 -15.73 12.32
N LYS A 110 24.90 -16.56 12.28
CA LYS A 110 25.05 -17.64 11.29
C LYS A 110 23.97 -18.71 11.44
N LEU A 111 23.71 -19.15 12.65
CA LEU A 111 22.71 -20.18 12.95
C LEU A 111 21.28 -19.74 12.58
N ASN A 112 20.98 -18.48 12.75
CA ASN A 112 19.63 -17.96 12.56
C ASN A 112 19.43 -17.20 11.25
N ARG A 113 20.42 -17.23 10.35
CA ARG A 113 20.39 -16.48 9.11
C ARG A 113 19.15 -16.73 8.27
N GLN A 114 18.81 -17.99 8.01
CA GLN A 114 17.64 -18.36 7.23
C GLN A 114 16.35 -17.95 7.92
N LYS A 115 16.29 -18.08 9.22
CA LYS A 115 15.17 -17.65 10.04
C LYS A 115 14.97 -16.13 9.95
N ASP A 116 16.06 -15.39 10.07
CA ASP A 116 16.05 -13.92 10.01
C ASP A 116 15.68 -13.43 8.60
N MET A 117 16.19 -14.10 7.56
CA MET A 117 15.81 -13.84 6.17
C MET A 117 14.31 -14.02 5.99
N GLY A 118 13.75 -15.14 6.45
CA GLY A 118 12.31 -15.41 6.41
C GLY A 118 11.50 -14.36 7.16
N THR A 119 11.99 -13.89 8.30
CA THR A 119 11.33 -12.86 9.11
C THR A 119 11.23 -11.53 8.33
N LEU A 120 12.32 -11.12 7.69
CA LEU A 120 12.34 -9.90 6.88
C LEU A 120 11.42 -10.01 5.65
N ILE A 121 11.45 -11.14 4.97
CA ILE A 121 10.59 -11.36 3.79
C ILE A 121 9.11 -11.37 4.19
N ARG A 122 8.76 -12.04 5.28
CA ARG A 122 7.36 -12.04 5.77
C ARG A 122 6.89 -10.66 6.22
N ALA A 123 7.80 -9.82 6.69
CA ALA A 123 7.49 -8.43 7.02
C ALA A 123 7.19 -7.59 5.77
N GLY A 124 7.62 -8.04 4.60
CA GLY A 124 7.36 -7.40 3.31
C GLY A 124 8.58 -6.78 2.63
N PHE A 125 9.78 -6.96 3.18
CA PHE A 125 11.03 -6.53 2.53
C PHE A 125 11.39 -7.51 1.41
N ASP A 126 11.97 -7.00 0.33
CA ASP A 126 12.43 -7.87 -0.76
C ASP A 126 13.71 -8.62 -0.37
N TYR A 127 14.03 -9.64 -1.17
CA TYR A 127 15.18 -10.50 -0.91
C TYR A 127 16.49 -9.71 -0.89
N ASP A 128 16.68 -8.81 -1.87
CA ASP A 128 17.92 -8.03 -1.98
C ASP A 128 18.13 -7.13 -0.75
N THR A 129 17.08 -6.45 -0.31
CA THR A 129 17.13 -5.61 0.89
C THR A 129 17.41 -6.44 2.15
N ALA A 130 16.75 -7.58 2.29
CA ALA A 130 16.96 -8.48 3.41
C ALA A 130 18.39 -9.04 3.42
N ALA A 131 18.91 -9.43 2.28
CA ALA A 131 20.27 -9.94 2.12
C ALA A 131 21.31 -8.86 2.52
N GLU A 132 21.13 -7.63 2.07
CA GLU A 132 22.01 -6.52 2.44
C GLU A 132 22.02 -6.30 3.96
N VAL A 133 20.84 -6.30 4.58
CA VAL A 133 20.72 -6.11 6.04
C VAL A 133 21.42 -7.23 6.82
N LEU A 134 21.30 -8.47 6.33
CA LEU A 134 21.94 -9.62 6.98
C LEU A 134 23.43 -9.75 6.64
N GLY A 135 23.98 -8.87 5.81
CA GLY A 135 25.40 -8.86 5.45
C GLY A 135 25.79 -9.91 4.42
N GLU A 136 24.84 -10.33 3.59
CA GLU A 136 25.10 -11.36 2.57
C GLU A 136 26.15 -10.93 1.54
N GLU A 137 26.19 -9.65 1.24
CA GLU A 137 27.22 -9.08 0.36
C GLU A 137 28.65 -9.28 0.89
N LEU A 138 28.80 -9.28 2.20
CA LEU A 138 30.09 -9.52 2.83
C LEU A 138 30.56 -10.96 2.60
N PHE A 139 29.61 -11.89 2.46
CA PHE A 139 29.95 -13.28 2.17
C PHE A 139 30.18 -13.52 0.68
N GLY A 140 29.47 -12.81 -0.19
CA GLY A 140 29.69 -12.87 -1.63
C GLY A 140 31.04 -12.34 -2.09
N GLY A 141 31.60 -11.37 -1.34
CA GLY A 141 32.91 -10.79 -1.61
C GLY A 141 34.11 -11.66 -1.28
N GLU A 142 33.90 -12.74 -0.55
CA GLU A 142 34.95 -13.67 -0.15
C GLU A 142 35.18 -14.83 -1.13
N TYR A 143 34.30 -14.92 -2.11
CA TYR A 143 34.41 -15.92 -3.17
C TYR A 143 35.10 -15.30 -4.38
#